data_533f21bb7246e31575f2cb9872a05b3d
#
_entry.id   533f21bb7246e31575f2cb9872a05b3d
#
_cell.length_a   1.000
_cell.length_b   1.000
_cell.length_c   1.000
_cell.angle_alpha   90.00
_cell.angle_beta   90.00
_cell.angle_gamma   90.00
#
_symmetry.space_group_name_H-M   'P 1'
#
loop_
_entity.id
_entity.type
_entity.pdbx_description
1 polymer ?
#
loop_
_entity_poly.entity_id
_entity_poly.type
_entity_poly.pdbx_seq_one_letter_code
_entity_poly.pdbx_strand_id
1 'polypeptide(L)'
;QSYLKADRLIAAAEIGDVDAIHPGYGFLAENADFAEQCAAAKIKFIGPSADAIRKMGDKSAARRIVQSVGVPTVPGSDGPVSNPDEALKIAGQIGFPVMIKAVAGGGGKGMRIAHNKPSFQKELITAQSEAENAFGRNEVYIEKYLDAPRHIEIQILADEHGKIIHLGERDCSVQRRHQKLI
;
A
#
# COMPACT_ATOMS: atom_id res chain seq x y z
N GLN A 1 -18.11 -15.95 4.86
CA GLN A 1 -17.69 -16.17 6.27
C GLN A 1 -16.60 -17.24 6.42
N SER A 2 -16.47 -18.19 5.52
CA SER A 2 -15.43 -19.26 5.56
C SER A 2 -14.13 -18.83 4.90
N TYR A 3 -14.19 -18.03 3.85
CA TYR A 3 -13.05 -17.64 3.02
C TYR A 3 -11.97 -16.85 3.79
N LEU A 4 -12.35 -16.07 4.80
CA LEU A 4 -11.41 -15.30 5.63
C LEU A 4 -11.08 -15.97 6.98
N LYS A 5 -11.50 -17.22 7.16
CA LYS A 5 -11.21 -18.00 8.37
C LYS A 5 -9.96 -18.85 8.14
N ALA A 6 -8.82 -18.31 8.57
CA ALA A 6 -7.51 -18.97 8.40
C ALA A 6 -7.50 -20.38 9.00
N ASP A 7 -8.03 -20.55 10.20
CA ASP A 7 -8.18 -21.83 10.91
C ASP A 7 -8.89 -22.91 10.07
N ARG A 8 -9.97 -22.53 9.38
CA ARG A 8 -10.73 -23.47 8.53
C ARG A 8 -9.99 -23.83 7.24
N LEU A 9 -9.23 -22.88 6.69
CA LEU A 9 -8.44 -23.13 5.50
C LEU A 9 -7.26 -24.06 5.81
N ILE A 10 -6.59 -23.84 6.93
CA ILE A 10 -5.53 -24.74 7.41
C ILE A 10 -6.10 -26.15 7.67
N ALA A 11 -7.21 -26.27 8.41
CA ALA A 11 -7.84 -27.57 8.66
C ALA A 11 -8.24 -28.29 7.36
N ALA A 12 -8.80 -27.57 6.39
CA ALA A 12 -9.14 -28.14 5.08
C ALA A 12 -7.90 -28.61 4.32
N ALA A 13 -6.81 -27.87 4.40
CA ALA A 13 -5.55 -28.21 3.77
C ALA A 13 -4.90 -29.47 4.42
N GLU A 14 -4.92 -29.55 5.75
CA GLU A 14 -4.45 -30.74 6.49
C GLU A 14 -5.29 -31.99 6.16
N ILE A 15 -6.64 -31.88 6.15
CA ILE A 15 -7.52 -32.98 5.77
C ILE A 15 -7.30 -33.42 4.32
N GLY A 16 -7.03 -32.43 3.44
CA GLY A 16 -6.77 -32.69 2.01
C GLY A 16 -5.37 -33.18 1.72
N ASP A 17 -4.49 -33.26 2.72
CA ASP A 17 -3.09 -33.67 2.60
C ASP A 17 -2.35 -32.91 1.47
N VAL A 18 -2.52 -31.59 1.48
CA VAL A 18 -1.94 -30.72 0.43
C VAL A 18 -0.58 -30.17 0.84
N ASP A 19 0.31 -30.01 -0.11
CA ASP A 19 1.67 -29.49 0.11
C ASP A 19 1.70 -27.97 0.25
N ALA A 20 0.75 -27.27 -0.38
CA ALA A 20 0.79 -25.81 -0.48
C ALA A 20 -0.59 -25.18 -0.57
N ILE A 21 -0.66 -23.91 -0.18
CA ILE A 21 -1.83 -23.05 -0.37
C ILE A 21 -1.45 -21.86 -1.25
N HIS A 22 -2.19 -21.66 -2.36
CA HIS A 22 -2.14 -20.43 -3.13
C HIS A 22 -3.24 -19.50 -2.63
N PRO A 23 -2.90 -18.34 -2.04
CA PRO A 23 -3.86 -17.48 -1.35
C PRO A 23 -4.73 -16.62 -2.30
N GLY A 24 -4.51 -16.71 -3.61
CA GLY A 24 -5.17 -15.85 -4.58
C GLY A 24 -4.66 -14.40 -4.55
N TYR A 25 -5.57 -13.44 -4.68
CA TYR A 25 -5.30 -12.01 -4.72
C TYR A 25 -6.03 -11.29 -3.59
N GLY A 26 -5.33 -10.36 -2.92
CA GLY A 26 -5.89 -9.62 -1.80
C GLY A 26 -6.23 -10.50 -0.60
N PHE A 27 -6.97 -9.96 0.37
CA PHE A 27 -7.43 -10.69 1.55
C PHE A 27 -6.30 -11.44 2.27
N LEU A 28 -6.34 -12.76 2.30
CA LEU A 28 -5.34 -13.59 2.99
C LEU A 28 -3.98 -13.62 2.26
N ALA A 29 -3.91 -13.24 0.98
CA ALA A 29 -2.65 -13.09 0.29
C ALA A 29 -1.76 -11.97 0.89
N GLU A 30 -2.40 -10.99 1.55
CA GLU A 30 -1.75 -9.85 2.20
C GLU A 30 -1.72 -9.99 3.73
N ASN A 31 -2.02 -11.19 4.25
CA ASN A 31 -2.09 -11.46 5.67
C ASN A 31 -0.87 -12.24 6.16
N ALA A 32 0.02 -11.55 6.90
CA ALA A 32 1.24 -12.16 7.42
C ALA A 32 0.96 -13.28 8.44
N ASP A 33 -0.09 -13.13 9.26
CA ASP A 33 -0.43 -14.13 10.27
C ASP A 33 -0.93 -15.43 9.63
N PHE A 34 -1.63 -15.32 8.49
CA PHE A 34 -2.00 -16.50 7.71
C PHE A 34 -0.79 -17.21 7.11
N ALA A 35 0.18 -16.46 6.59
CA ALA A 35 1.44 -17.05 6.09
C ALA A 35 2.21 -17.76 7.22
N GLU A 36 2.24 -17.23 8.44
CA GLU A 36 2.83 -17.88 9.61
C GLU A 36 2.06 -19.14 10.03
N GLN A 37 0.73 -19.11 10.01
CA GLN A 37 -0.09 -20.29 10.30
C GLN A 37 0.15 -21.41 9.29
N CYS A 38 0.27 -21.11 7.99
CA CYS A 38 0.67 -22.09 6.99
C CYS A 38 2.01 -22.71 7.32
N ALA A 39 3.02 -21.89 7.65
CA ALA A 39 4.35 -22.38 8.02
C ALA A 39 4.34 -23.25 9.28
N ALA A 40 3.57 -22.86 10.30
CA ALA A 40 3.40 -23.66 11.54
C ALA A 40 2.74 -25.01 11.26
N ALA A 41 1.80 -25.09 10.33
CA ALA A 41 1.17 -26.32 9.86
C ALA A 41 2.03 -27.12 8.84
N LYS A 42 3.24 -26.65 8.52
CA LYS A 42 4.13 -27.22 7.50
C LYS A 42 3.52 -27.24 6.09
N ILE A 43 2.59 -26.36 5.83
CA ILE A 43 1.97 -26.14 4.52
C ILE A 43 2.66 -24.96 3.86
N LYS A 44 3.10 -25.12 2.61
CA LYS A 44 3.78 -24.05 1.89
C LYS A 44 2.80 -22.93 1.52
N PHE A 45 3.05 -21.72 1.99
CA PHE A 45 2.35 -20.52 1.51
C PHE A 45 2.98 -20.08 0.17
N ILE A 46 2.22 -20.08 -0.92
CA ILE A 46 2.70 -19.62 -2.23
C ILE A 46 2.59 -18.10 -2.27
N GLY A 47 3.66 -17.44 -1.87
CA GLY A 47 3.73 -15.98 -1.74
C GLY A 47 4.99 -15.54 -0.99
N PRO A 48 5.08 -14.24 -0.66
CA PRO A 48 6.20 -13.72 0.11
C PRO A 48 6.19 -14.23 1.56
N SER A 49 7.31 -14.09 2.24
CA SER A 49 7.40 -14.41 3.67
C SER A 49 6.51 -13.48 4.50
N ALA A 50 6.09 -13.94 5.68
CA ALA A 50 5.30 -13.11 6.61
C ALA A 50 5.98 -11.78 6.96
N ASP A 51 7.31 -11.78 7.13
CA ASP A 51 8.10 -10.57 7.36
C ASP A 51 8.03 -9.59 6.16
N ALA A 52 8.14 -10.11 4.94
CA ALA A 52 8.01 -9.31 3.73
C ALA A 52 6.58 -8.71 3.59
N ILE A 53 5.55 -9.50 3.89
CA ILE A 53 4.16 -9.03 3.89
C ILE A 53 3.98 -7.87 4.89
N ARG A 54 4.49 -8.01 6.12
CA ARG A 54 4.40 -6.95 7.14
C ARG A 54 5.14 -5.69 6.71
N LYS A 55 6.38 -5.83 6.23
CA LYS A 55 7.20 -4.69 5.80
C LYS A 55 6.61 -3.94 4.62
N MET A 56 6.07 -4.66 3.64
CA MET A 56 5.50 -4.05 2.43
C MET A 56 4.04 -3.62 2.62
N GLY A 57 3.35 -4.12 3.64
CA GLY A 57 1.99 -3.71 4.00
C GLY A 57 1.92 -2.33 4.65
N ASP A 58 2.99 -1.87 5.30
CA ASP A 58 3.13 -0.50 5.80
C ASP A 58 3.72 0.40 4.71
N LYS A 59 2.92 1.34 4.20
CA LYS A 59 3.33 2.24 3.10
C LYS A 59 4.58 3.05 3.41
N SER A 60 4.74 3.52 4.66
CA SER A 60 5.89 4.31 5.08
C SER A 60 7.14 3.45 5.20
N ALA A 61 7.00 2.24 5.76
CA ALA A 61 8.09 1.28 5.85
C ALA A 61 8.52 0.81 4.45
N ALA A 62 7.57 0.44 3.59
CA ALA A 62 7.84 0.04 2.22
C ALA A 62 8.60 1.13 1.45
N ARG A 63 8.15 2.39 1.56
CA ARG A 63 8.82 3.53 0.93
C ARG A 63 10.28 3.68 1.39
N ARG A 64 10.53 3.62 2.70
CA ARG A 64 11.91 3.69 3.24
C ARG A 64 12.78 2.54 2.74
N ILE A 65 12.24 1.33 2.70
CA ILE A 65 12.96 0.14 2.23
C ILE A 65 13.36 0.32 0.75
N VAL A 66 12.43 0.68 -0.12
CA VAL A 66 12.74 0.81 -1.55
C VAL A 66 13.70 1.98 -1.82
N GLN A 67 13.59 3.09 -1.05
CA GLN A 67 14.53 4.21 -1.12
C GLN A 67 15.95 3.79 -0.70
N SER A 68 16.08 2.97 0.34
CA SER A 68 17.40 2.52 0.83
C SER A 68 18.17 1.67 -0.19
N VAL A 69 17.47 1.08 -1.15
CA VAL A 69 18.08 0.32 -2.26
C VAL A 69 18.09 1.11 -3.59
N GLY A 70 17.84 2.41 -3.54
CA GLY A 70 17.95 3.30 -4.69
C GLY A 70 16.77 3.28 -5.66
N VAL A 71 15.64 2.67 -5.28
CA VAL A 71 14.43 2.69 -6.11
C VAL A 71 13.75 4.07 -6.00
N PRO A 72 13.49 4.75 -7.12
CA PRO A 72 12.82 6.05 -7.11
C PRO A 72 11.41 5.95 -6.51
N THR A 73 11.06 6.91 -5.69
CA THR A 73 9.70 7.04 -5.14
C THR A 73 9.08 8.38 -5.53
N VAL A 74 7.76 8.45 -5.54
CA VAL A 74 7.06 9.73 -5.74
C VAL A 74 7.50 10.70 -4.64
N PRO A 75 8.00 11.92 -4.97
CA PRO A 75 8.38 12.90 -3.96
C PRO A 75 7.22 13.20 -3.00
N GLY A 76 7.49 13.27 -1.71
CA GLY A 76 6.45 13.51 -0.70
C GLY A 76 7.02 13.66 0.69
N SER A 77 6.14 13.83 1.68
CA SER A 77 6.53 13.88 3.09
C SER A 77 7.08 12.53 3.57
N ASP A 78 8.07 12.57 4.46
CA ASP A 78 8.68 11.36 5.04
C ASP A 78 7.77 10.64 6.06
N GLY A 79 6.71 11.33 6.48
CA GLY A 79 5.73 10.83 7.44
C GLY A 79 4.45 11.67 7.45
N PRO A 80 3.55 11.38 8.39
CA PRO A 80 2.38 12.19 8.65
C PRO A 80 2.76 13.62 9.06
N VAL A 81 2.03 14.60 8.56
CA VAL A 81 2.21 16.02 8.86
C VAL A 81 0.89 16.57 9.39
N SER A 82 0.96 17.23 10.55
CA SER A 82 -0.19 17.93 11.16
C SER A 82 -0.01 19.45 11.17
N ASN A 83 1.24 19.93 11.19
CA ASN A 83 1.56 21.35 11.21
C ASN A 83 1.40 21.99 9.81
N PRO A 84 0.57 23.04 9.65
CA PRO A 84 0.34 23.67 8.36
C PRO A 84 1.56 24.34 7.73
N ASP A 85 2.45 24.92 8.53
CA ASP A 85 3.64 25.61 8.02
C ASP A 85 4.67 24.60 7.51
N GLU A 86 4.84 23.49 8.23
CA GLU A 86 5.66 22.37 7.79
C GLU A 86 5.11 21.76 6.51
N ALA A 87 3.81 21.53 6.45
CA ALA A 87 3.11 21.02 5.28
C ALA A 87 3.33 21.90 4.04
N LEU A 88 3.24 23.23 4.22
CA LEU A 88 3.47 24.18 3.14
C LEU A 88 4.92 24.19 2.68
N LYS A 89 5.89 24.08 3.61
CA LYS A 89 7.32 23.99 3.29
C LYS A 89 7.61 22.75 2.45
N ILE A 90 7.08 21.59 2.86
CA ILE A 90 7.21 20.33 2.13
C ILE A 90 6.61 20.46 0.71
N ALA A 91 5.37 20.97 0.60
CA ALA A 91 4.72 21.19 -0.68
C ALA A 91 5.53 22.12 -1.61
N GLY A 92 6.19 23.15 -1.04
CA GLY A 92 7.07 24.03 -1.78
C GLY A 92 8.34 23.34 -2.29
N GLN A 93 8.91 22.43 -1.50
CA GLN A 93 10.09 21.64 -1.89
C GLN A 93 9.76 20.62 -2.98
N ILE A 94 8.62 19.96 -2.89
CA ILE A 94 8.12 18.99 -3.87
C ILE A 94 7.76 19.69 -5.20
N GLY A 95 7.28 20.91 -5.11
CA GLY A 95 6.74 21.68 -6.25
C GLY A 95 5.29 21.29 -6.60
N PHE A 96 4.47 22.31 -6.85
CA PHE A 96 3.06 22.11 -7.23
C PHE A 96 2.90 21.54 -8.66
N PRO A 97 1.80 20.85 -8.95
CA PRO A 97 0.71 20.47 -8.05
C PRO A 97 1.11 19.36 -7.07
N VAL A 98 0.47 19.35 -5.88
CA VAL A 98 0.64 18.30 -4.88
C VAL A 98 -0.70 17.68 -4.51
N MET A 99 -0.64 16.42 -4.06
CA MET A 99 -1.76 15.68 -3.47
C MET A 99 -1.64 15.70 -1.95
N ILE A 100 -2.72 16.06 -1.27
CA ILE A 100 -2.87 15.96 0.18
C ILE A 100 -3.73 14.74 0.46
N LYS A 101 -3.27 13.83 1.32
CA LYS A 101 -3.96 12.56 1.64
C LYS A 101 -4.09 12.40 3.15
N ALA A 102 -5.29 12.16 3.66
CA ALA A 102 -5.48 11.79 5.06
C ALA A 102 -4.76 10.48 5.39
N VAL A 103 -4.07 10.42 6.53
CA VAL A 103 -3.34 9.22 7.00
C VAL A 103 -4.28 8.04 7.18
N ALA A 104 -5.43 8.28 7.78
CA ALA A 104 -6.44 7.26 8.07
C ALA A 104 -7.42 7.04 6.90
N GLY A 105 -7.22 7.69 5.75
CA GLY A 105 -8.12 7.65 4.59
C GLY A 105 -7.93 6.43 3.70
N GLY A 106 -9.02 5.99 3.10
CA GLY A 106 -9.06 4.95 2.07
C GLY A 106 -10.16 5.21 1.05
N GLY A 107 -10.05 4.63 -0.15
CA GLY A 107 -11.09 4.72 -1.18
C GLY A 107 -11.35 6.12 -1.75
N GLY A 108 -10.34 7.00 -1.71
CA GLY A 108 -10.44 8.37 -2.26
C GLY A 108 -11.01 9.43 -1.32
N LYS A 109 -11.47 9.07 -0.13
CA LYS A 109 -11.90 10.03 0.89
C LYS A 109 -10.68 10.68 1.55
N GLY A 110 -10.74 11.99 1.77
CA GLY A 110 -9.64 12.76 2.36
C GLY A 110 -8.45 12.99 1.42
N MET A 111 -8.65 12.89 0.09
CA MET A 111 -7.66 13.26 -0.92
C MET A 111 -8.03 14.58 -1.59
N ARG A 112 -7.07 15.53 -1.63
CA ARG A 112 -7.22 16.85 -2.21
C ARG A 112 -6.03 17.21 -3.07
N ILE A 113 -6.27 17.86 -4.20
CA ILE A 113 -5.21 18.35 -5.09
C ILE A 113 -5.05 19.84 -4.90
N ALA A 114 -3.82 20.29 -4.66
CA ALA A 114 -3.48 21.69 -4.60
C ALA A 114 -2.55 22.06 -5.76
N HIS A 115 -2.98 23.03 -6.57
CA HIS A 115 -2.25 23.44 -7.76
C HIS A 115 -1.24 24.56 -7.51
N ASN A 116 -1.37 25.26 -6.38
CA ASN A 116 -0.51 26.37 -6.00
C ASN A 116 -0.60 26.64 -4.49
N LYS A 117 0.24 27.53 -3.97
CA LYS A 117 0.28 27.89 -2.55
C LYS A 117 -1.04 28.41 -1.97
N PRO A 118 -1.80 29.31 -2.63
CA PRO A 118 -3.10 29.73 -2.11
C PRO A 118 -4.11 28.59 -2.03
N SER A 119 -4.21 27.73 -3.05
CA SER A 119 -5.13 26.59 -3.02
C SER A 119 -4.69 25.54 -1.98
N PHE A 120 -3.40 25.39 -1.75
CA PHE A 120 -2.86 24.42 -0.78
C PHE A 120 -3.37 24.71 0.63
N GLN A 121 -3.35 25.94 1.09
CA GLN A 121 -3.81 26.29 2.44
C GLN A 121 -5.28 25.93 2.63
N LYS A 122 -6.13 26.24 1.64
CA LYS A 122 -7.56 25.90 1.67
C LYS A 122 -7.77 24.37 1.69
N GLU A 123 -7.13 23.67 0.76
CA GLU A 123 -7.30 22.20 0.61
C GLU A 123 -6.72 21.45 1.80
N LEU A 124 -5.66 21.95 2.43
CA LEU A 124 -5.07 21.35 3.64
C LEU A 124 -6.07 21.40 4.81
N ILE A 125 -6.65 22.57 5.09
CA ILE A 125 -7.65 22.74 6.16
C ILE A 125 -8.84 21.81 5.92
N THR A 126 -9.31 21.74 4.68
CA THR A 126 -10.44 20.88 4.31
C THR A 126 -10.09 19.41 4.53
N ALA A 127 -8.91 18.94 4.04
CA ALA A 127 -8.48 17.56 4.20
C ALA A 127 -8.29 17.16 5.66
N GLN A 128 -7.69 18.04 6.47
CA GLN A 128 -7.51 17.84 7.91
C GLN A 128 -8.84 17.77 8.65
N SER A 129 -9.78 18.65 8.36
CA SER A 129 -11.11 18.64 8.97
C SER A 129 -11.92 17.39 8.58
N GLU A 130 -11.84 16.95 7.35
CA GLU A 130 -12.48 15.72 6.88
C GLU A 130 -11.88 14.48 7.58
N ALA A 131 -10.55 14.46 7.74
CA ALA A 131 -9.85 13.38 8.40
C ALA A 131 -10.19 13.31 9.90
N GLU A 132 -10.21 14.45 10.57
CA GLU A 132 -10.60 14.55 11.98
C GLU A 132 -12.03 14.07 12.20
N ASN A 133 -12.97 14.54 11.38
CA ASN A 133 -14.38 14.16 11.51
C ASN A 133 -14.64 12.68 11.20
N ALA A 134 -13.90 12.10 10.25
CA ALA A 134 -14.12 10.73 9.82
C ALA A 134 -13.35 9.70 10.65
N PHE A 135 -12.18 10.07 11.17
CA PHE A 135 -11.21 9.12 11.72
C PHE A 135 -10.64 9.55 13.10
N GLY A 136 -10.98 10.76 13.60
CA GLY A 136 -10.46 11.30 14.85
C GLY A 136 -8.96 11.67 14.80
N ARG A 137 -8.41 11.87 13.59
CA ARG A 137 -7.00 12.22 13.35
C ARG A 137 -6.92 13.17 12.17
N ASN A 138 -6.14 14.25 12.33
CA ASN A 138 -6.00 15.31 11.32
C ASN A 138 -4.69 15.24 10.52
N GLU A 139 -3.89 14.21 10.72
CA GLU A 139 -2.61 14.08 10.03
C GLU A 139 -2.82 13.74 8.56
N VAL A 140 -1.99 14.33 7.73
CA VAL A 140 -2.01 14.15 6.27
C VAL A 140 -0.63 13.80 5.74
N TYR A 141 -0.60 13.09 4.60
CA TYR A 141 0.59 12.98 3.74
C TYR A 141 0.51 14.00 2.62
N ILE A 142 1.66 14.49 2.19
CA ILE A 142 1.79 15.38 1.02
C ILE A 142 2.67 14.67 0.01
N GLU A 143 2.19 14.53 -1.21
CA GLU A 143 2.90 13.86 -2.29
C GLU A 143 2.84 14.69 -3.57
N LYS A 144 3.81 14.52 -4.46
CA LYS A 144 3.71 15.07 -5.81
C LYS A 144 2.46 14.53 -6.49
N TYR A 145 1.63 15.42 -7.03
CA TYR A 145 0.54 14.99 -7.90
C TYR A 145 1.10 14.59 -9.27
N LEU A 146 0.76 13.39 -9.69
CA LEU A 146 1.07 12.87 -11.02
C LEU A 146 -0.20 12.94 -11.86
N ASP A 147 -0.14 13.68 -12.95
CA ASP A 147 -1.24 13.76 -13.91
C ASP A 147 -1.25 12.49 -14.78
N ALA A 148 -2.43 11.87 -14.91
CA ALA A 148 -2.65 10.66 -15.71
C ALA A 148 -1.57 9.56 -15.48
N PRO A 149 -1.32 9.12 -14.24
CA PRO A 149 -0.30 8.12 -13.97
C PRO A 149 -0.69 6.77 -14.55
N ARG A 150 0.31 6.03 -15.04
CA ARG A 150 0.14 4.62 -15.40
C ARG A 150 0.42 3.74 -14.19
N HIS A 151 -0.38 2.69 -14.00
CA HIS A 151 -0.15 1.67 -12.99
C HIS A 151 0.60 0.51 -13.63
N ILE A 152 1.90 0.49 -13.47
CA ILE A 152 2.76 -0.60 -13.94
C ILE A 152 3.23 -1.41 -12.75
N GLU A 153 3.13 -2.72 -12.84
CA GLU A 153 3.63 -3.64 -11.83
C GLU A 153 4.58 -4.68 -12.45
N ILE A 154 5.47 -5.20 -11.65
CA ILE A 154 6.41 -6.25 -12.05
C ILE A 154 6.03 -7.54 -11.32
N GLN A 155 5.79 -8.61 -12.09
CA GLN A 155 5.56 -9.92 -11.50
C GLN A 155 6.88 -10.54 -11.06
N ILE A 156 6.96 -10.89 -9.79
CA ILE A 156 8.12 -11.55 -9.19
C ILE A 156 7.79 -13.02 -8.92
N LEU A 157 8.76 -13.88 -9.14
CA LEU A 157 8.74 -15.28 -8.75
C LEU A 157 10.06 -15.63 -8.04
N ALA A 158 9.97 -16.30 -6.90
CA ALA A 158 11.12 -16.72 -6.12
C ALA A 158 10.99 -18.18 -5.72
N ASP A 159 12.11 -18.90 -5.68
CA ASP A 159 12.19 -20.25 -5.15
C ASP A 159 12.71 -20.27 -3.70
N GLU A 160 12.80 -21.47 -3.11
CA GLU A 160 13.32 -21.68 -1.75
C GLU A 160 14.84 -21.62 -1.65
N HIS A 161 15.53 -21.60 -2.79
CA HIS A 161 17.00 -21.60 -2.88
C HIS A 161 17.57 -20.18 -3.01
N GLY A 162 16.69 -19.15 -2.92
CA GLY A 162 17.09 -17.75 -2.99
C GLY A 162 17.19 -17.21 -4.41
N LYS A 163 16.76 -17.95 -5.43
CA LYS A 163 16.67 -17.45 -6.79
C LYS A 163 15.39 -16.62 -6.96
N ILE A 164 15.56 -15.39 -7.41
CA ILE A 164 14.47 -14.46 -7.68
C ILE A 164 14.52 -14.03 -9.13
N ILE A 165 13.42 -14.11 -9.83
CA ILE A 165 13.27 -13.64 -11.21
C ILE A 165 12.07 -12.71 -11.33
N HIS A 166 12.06 -11.91 -12.38
CA HIS A 166 10.89 -11.16 -12.80
C HIS A 166 10.36 -11.70 -14.14
N LEU A 167 9.05 -11.64 -14.34
CA LEU A 167 8.38 -12.08 -15.55
C LEU A 167 7.96 -10.91 -16.45
N GLY A 168 8.55 -9.76 -16.25
CA GLY A 168 8.24 -8.53 -16.97
C GLY A 168 7.14 -7.70 -16.28
N GLU A 169 6.78 -6.63 -16.96
CA GLU A 169 5.80 -5.65 -16.51
C GLU A 169 4.37 -6.03 -16.94
N ARG A 170 3.42 -5.63 -16.12
CA ARG A 170 1.99 -5.65 -16.42
C ARG A 170 1.44 -4.23 -16.31
N ASP A 171 0.71 -3.77 -17.32
CA ASP A 171 0.00 -2.49 -17.27
C ASP A 171 -1.40 -2.70 -16.69
N CYS A 172 -1.59 -2.24 -15.46
CA CYS A 172 -2.83 -2.34 -14.70
C CYS A 172 -3.57 -1.01 -14.60
N SER A 173 -3.34 -0.09 -15.55
CA SER A 173 -3.95 1.25 -15.55
C SER A 173 -5.47 1.21 -15.77
N VAL A 174 -5.97 0.18 -16.46
CA VAL A 174 -7.42 -0.01 -16.64
C VAL A 174 -8.04 -0.55 -15.36
N GLN A 175 -8.87 0.29 -14.73
CA GLN A 175 -9.49 0.00 -13.45
C GLN A 175 -11.00 0.27 -13.50
N ARG A 176 -11.76 -0.46 -12.70
CA ARG A 176 -13.18 -0.19 -12.47
C ARG A 176 -13.38 0.28 -11.03
N ARG A 177 -13.82 1.54 -10.85
CA ARG A 177 -14.01 2.13 -9.52
C ARG A 177 -12.77 1.99 -8.62
N HIS A 178 -11.59 2.29 -9.18
CA HIS A 178 -10.29 2.14 -8.51
C HIS A 178 -9.91 0.70 -8.13
N GLN A 179 -10.54 -0.29 -8.77
CA GLN A 179 -10.18 -1.69 -8.62
C GLN A 179 -9.51 -2.19 -9.90
N LYS A 180 -8.39 -2.86 -9.73
CA LYS A 180 -7.64 -3.52 -10.79
C LYS A 180 -8.53 -4.57 -11.47
N LEU A 181 -8.55 -4.56 -12.81
CA LEU A 181 -9.30 -5.53 -13.60
C LEU A 181 -8.41 -6.68 -14.11
N ILE A 182 -7.15 -6.37 -14.43
CA ILE A 182 -6.20 -7.32 -15.03
C ILE A 182 -4.87 -7.20 -14.31
#